data_d9349810e279b369013dca2c359b8a8e
#
_entry.id   d9349810e279b369013dca2c359b8a8e
#
_cell.length_a   1.000
_cell.length_b   1.000
_cell.length_c   1.000
_cell.angle_alpha   90.00
_cell.angle_beta   90.00
_cell.angle_gamma   90.00
#
_symmetry.space_group_name_H-M   'P 1'
#
loop_
_entity.id
_entity.type
_entity.pdbx_description
1 polymer ?
#
loop_
_entity_poly.entity_id
_entity_poly.type
_entity_poly.pdbx_seq_one_letter_code
_entity_poly.pdbx_strand_id
1 'polypeptide(L)'
;GSFVSCIPEINEKYMTNEHMKQYYTIAEETSRVVPTLVKRDEKANDFYAEVKDVQPSLGAIVQGIISQSITDYDSALKTLANDTTTEWKRASEAVGMDYSSLEFPNWDATKDYTDADYETLK
;
A
#
# COMPACT_ATOMS: atom_id res chain seq x y z
N GLY A 1 15.85 20.49 -0.23
CA GLY A 1 14.80 20.05 0.68
C GLY A 1 14.52 18.59 0.46
N SER A 2 14.32 17.85 1.55
CA SER A 2 14.08 16.41 1.51
C SER A 2 12.58 16.06 1.52
N PHE A 3 11.72 17.08 1.49
CA PHE A 3 10.27 16.89 1.59
C PHE A 3 9.54 17.59 0.47
N VAL A 4 8.50 16.95 -0.03
CA VAL A 4 7.53 17.51 -0.96
C VAL A 4 6.37 18.04 -0.14
N SER A 5 5.94 19.28 -0.39
CA SER A 5 4.78 19.88 0.28
C SER A 5 3.49 19.26 -0.26
N CYS A 6 2.48 19.13 0.59
CA CYS A 6 1.12 18.82 0.16
C CYS A 6 0.39 20.02 -0.49
N ILE A 7 1.05 21.18 -0.56
CA ILE A 7 0.55 22.38 -1.23
C ILE A 7 1.31 22.56 -2.55
N PRO A 8 0.69 22.32 -3.72
CA PRO A 8 1.35 22.33 -5.03
C PRO A 8 2.12 23.63 -5.33
N GLU A 9 1.56 24.78 -5.01
CA GLU A 9 2.15 26.10 -5.28
C GLU A 9 3.49 26.31 -4.53
N ILE A 10 3.66 25.65 -3.39
CA ILE A 10 4.93 25.66 -2.65
C ILE A 10 5.97 24.85 -3.41
N ASN A 11 5.58 23.69 -3.95
CA ASN A 11 6.50 22.84 -4.72
C ASN A 11 6.95 23.56 -5.98
N GLU A 12 6.06 24.16 -6.73
CA GLU A 12 6.38 24.94 -7.94
C GLU A 12 7.36 26.07 -7.64
N LYS A 13 7.15 26.78 -6.53
CA LYS A 13 7.95 27.95 -6.18
C LYS A 13 9.36 27.59 -5.69
N TYR A 14 9.50 26.51 -4.93
CA TYR A 14 10.75 26.20 -4.21
C TYR A 14 11.49 24.99 -4.74
N MET A 15 10.90 24.19 -5.60
CA MET A 15 11.54 23.04 -6.21
C MET A 15 12.36 23.48 -7.43
N THR A 16 13.67 23.64 -7.25
CA THR A 16 14.57 24.11 -8.30
C THR A 16 15.29 22.99 -9.07
N ASN A 17 15.27 21.76 -8.52
CA ASN A 17 15.93 20.61 -9.13
C ASN A 17 14.98 19.94 -10.15
N GLU A 18 15.40 19.84 -11.42
CA GLU A 18 14.55 19.28 -12.48
C GLU A 18 14.19 17.79 -12.27
N HIS A 19 15.10 16.99 -11.72
CA HIS A 19 14.79 15.60 -11.41
C HIS A 19 13.74 15.48 -10.31
N MET A 20 13.76 16.39 -9.33
CA MET A 20 12.75 16.44 -8.29
C MET A 20 11.40 16.89 -8.83
N LYS A 21 11.37 17.80 -9.81
CA LYS A 21 10.12 18.19 -10.49
C LYS A 21 9.53 17.01 -11.23
N GLN A 22 10.34 16.28 -12.00
CA GLN A 22 9.90 15.07 -12.71
C GLN A 22 9.37 14.02 -11.74
N TYR A 23 10.08 13.77 -10.65
CA TYR A 23 9.61 12.86 -9.60
C TYR A 23 8.27 13.30 -9.01
N TYR A 24 8.12 14.60 -8.73
CA TYR A 24 6.88 15.15 -8.20
C TYR A 24 5.71 14.96 -9.17
N THR A 25 5.89 15.25 -10.45
CA THR A 25 4.87 15.01 -11.49
C THR A 25 4.46 13.53 -11.54
N ILE A 26 5.42 12.62 -11.55
CA ILE A 26 5.14 11.18 -11.52
C ILE A 26 4.38 10.80 -10.24
N ALA A 27 4.79 11.35 -9.10
CA ALA A 27 4.14 11.07 -7.82
C ALA A 27 2.69 11.57 -7.80
N GLU A 28 2.40 12.75 -8.34
CA GLU A 28 1.03 13.26 -8.47
C GLU A 28 0.16 12.37 -9.37
N GLU A 29 0.70 11.92 -10.49
CA GLU A 29 -0.01 11.06 -11.43
C GLU A 29 -0.28 9.64 -10.87
N THR A 30 0.62 9.15 -10.02
CA THR A 30 0.59 7.76 -9.53
C THR A 30 0.10 7.59 -8.09
N SER A 31 0.13 8.66 -7.29
CA SER A 31 -0.36 8.59 -5.91
C SER A 31 -1.88 8.47 -5.87
N ARG A 32 -2.36 7.54 -5.05
CA ARG A 32 -3.79 7.34 -4.82
C ARG A 32 -4.06 7.28 -3.33
N VAL A 33 -5.19 7.85 -2.94
CA VAL A 33 -5.66 7.74 -1.55
C VAL A 33 -6.28 6.37 -1.37
N VAL A 34 -5.62 5.54 -0.58
CA VAL A 34 -6.17 4.25 -0.19
C VAL A 34 -6.97 4.45 1.10
N PRO A 35 -8.18 3.96 1.14
CA PRO A 35 -9.01 4.03 2.33
C PRO A 35 -8.36 3.34 3.53
N THR A 36 -8.43 3.98 4.68
CA THR A 36 -7.90 3.40 5.93
C THR A 36 -8.95 2.53 6.60
N LEU A 37 -8.61 1.27 6.79
CA LEU A 37 -9.44 0.29 7.49
C LEU A 37 -9.83 0.77 8.90
N VAL A 38 -8.90 1.42 9.61
CA VAL A 38 -9.09 1.94 10.98
C VAL A 38 -10.31 2.85 11.14
N LYS A 39 -10.74 3.54 10.09
CA LYS A 39 -11.92 4.42 10.14
C LYS A 39 -13.24 3.67 9.95
N ARG A 40 -13.20 2.38 9.69
CA ARG A 40 -14.35 1.62 9.20
C ARG A 40 -14.72 0.41 10.03
N ASP A 41 -13.80 -0.15 10.76
CA ASP A 41 -14.02 -1.28 11.63
C ASP A 41 -13.38 -1.02 12.99
N GLU A 42 -14.18 -1.16 14.04
CA GLU A 42 -13.72 -0.97 15.43
C GLU A 42 -12.59 -1.94 15.81
N LYS A 43 -12.50 -3.09 15.13
CA LYS A 43 -11.48 -4.11 15.35
C LYS A 43 -10.20 -3.90 14.54
N ALA A 44 -10.17 -2.88 13.68
CA ALA A 44 -9.02 -2.66 12.80
C ALA A 44 -7.71 -2.44 13.56
N ASN A 45 -7.75 -1.76 14.70
CA ASN A 45 -6.55 -1.57 15.54
C ASN A 45 -6.04 -2.90 16.12
N ASP A 46 -6.95 -3.75 16.60
CA ASP A 46 -6.60 -5.08 17.13
C ASP A 46 -6.06 -5.97 16.02
N PHE A 47 -6.67 -5.91 14.83
CA PHE A 47 -6.18 -6.60 13.64
C PHE A 47 -4.75 -6.21 13.29
N TYR A 48 -4.46 -4.90 13.20
CA TYR A 48 -3.09 -4.45 12.89
C TYR A 48 -2.07 -4.81 13.97
N ALA A 49 -2.49 -4.87 15.24
CA ALA A 49 -1.64 -5.33 16.33
C ALA A 49 -1.36 -6.85 16.28
N GLU A 50 -2.29 -7.61 15.73
CA GLU A 50 -2.19 -9.09 15.63
C GLU A 50 -1.41 -9.54 14.39
N VAL A 51 -1.38 -8.73 13.30
CA VAL A 51 -0.66 -9.06 12.06
C VAL A 51 0.85 -9.15 12.31
N LYS A 52 1.44 -10.26 11.89
CA LYS A 52 2.89 -10.49 11.96
C LYS A 52 3.56 -10.17 10.65
N ASP A 53 4.81 -9.73 10.74
CA ASP A 53 5.63 -9.47 9.56
C ASP A 53 5.87 -10.75 8.75
N VAL A 54 5.53 -10.70 7.47
CA VAL A 54 5.83 -11.77 6.52
C VAL A 54 7.23 -11.57 5.94
N GLN A 55 7.99 -12.66 5.89
CA GLN A 55 9.36 -12.66 5.38
C GLN A 55 9.51 -13.61 4.19
N PRO A 56 10.31 -13.25 3.19
CA PRO A 56 11.01 -11.97 3.04
C PRO A 56 10.04 -10.82 2.75
N SER A 57 10.35 -9.62 3.26
CA SER A 57 9.56 -8.41 2.95
C SER A 57 9.68 -8.02 1.48
N LEU A 58 8.73 -7.21 0.98
CA LEU A 58 8.81 -6.67 -0.38
C LEU A 58 10.14 -5.94 -0.63
N GLY A 59 10.62 -5.16 0.35
CA GLY A 59 11.92 -4.47 0.26
C GLY A 59 13.10 -5.44 0.13
N ALA A 60 13.09 -6.55 0.86
CA ALA A 60 14.11 -7.58 0.75
C ALA A 60 14.08 -8.28 -0.61
N ILE A 61 12.89 -8.54 -1.16
CA ILE A 61 12.75 -9.10 -2.52
C ILE A 61 13.32 -8.13 -3.56
N VAL A 62 12.95 -6.83 -3.49
CA VAL A 62 13.48 -5.81 -4.41
C VAL A 62 15.00 -5.72 -4.34
N GLN A 63 15.58 -5.73 -3.14
CA GLN A 63 17.03 -5.77 -2.98
C GLN A 63 17.66 -7.03 -3.56
N GLY A 64 17.00 -8.18 -3.39
CA GLY A 64 17.44 -9.45 -3.96
C GLY A 64 17.44 -9.44 -5.49
N ILE A 65 16.45 -8.81 -6.11
CA ILE A 65 16.37 -8.62 -7.57
C ILE A 65 17.51 -7.72 -8.05
N ILE A 66 17.72 -6.57 -7.41
CA ILE A 66 18.77 -5.61 -7.77
C ILE A 66 20.16 -6.26 -7.62
N SER A 67 20.38 -7.03 -6.57
CA SER A 67 21.64 -7.75 -6.33
C SER A 67 21.79 -9.03 -7.13
N GLN A 68 20.79 -9.39 -7.95
CA GLN A 68 20.74 -10.64 -8.73
C GLN A 68 20.76 -11.92 -7.89
N SER A 69 20.49 -11.83 -6.60
CA SER A 69 20.34 -13.02 -5.73
C SER A 69 18.94 -13.66 -5.88
N ILE A 70 17.96 -12.92 -6.37
CA ILE A 70 16.64 -13.41 -6.76
C ILE A 70 16.48 -13.24 -8.27
N THR A 71 16.40 -14.33 -9.00
CA THR A 71 16.23 -14.36 -10.45
C THR A 71 14.79 -14.68 -10.88
N ASP A 72 14.07 -15.45 -10.08
CA ASP A 72 12.65 -15.73 -10.26
C ASP A 72 11.81 -14.80 -9.34
N TYR A 73 11.66 -13.57 -9.80
CA TYR A 73 10.92 -12.55 -9.06
C TYR A 73 9.41 -12.81 -9.06
N ASP A 74 8.87 -13.44 -10.10
CA ASP A 74 7.45 -13.78 -10.17
C ASP A 74 7.05 -14.76 -9.06
N SER A 75 7.85 -15.81 -8.89
CA SER A 75 7.65 -16.78 -7.81
C SER A 75 7.81 -16.14 -6.44
N ALA A 76 8.82 -15.30 -6.25
CA ALA A 76 9.05 -14.62 -4.98
C ALA A 76 7.89 -13.68 -4.60
N LEU A 77 7.36 -12.91 -5.55
CA LEU A 77 6.23 -12.01 -5.34
C LEU A 77 4.92 -12.78 -5.08
N LYS A 78 4.68 -13.87 -5.80
CA LYS A 78 3.51 -14.74 -5.56
C LYS A 78 3.56 -15.39 -4.18
N THR A 79 4.73 -15.84 -3.75
CA THR A 79 4.91 -16.40 -2.41
C THR A 79 4.61 -15.34 -1.35
N LEU A 80 5.19 -14.14 -1.45
CA LEU A 80 4.91 -13.04 -0.53
C LEU A 80 3.41 -12.70 -0.48
N ALA A 81 2.74 -12.63 -1.64
CA ALA A 81 1.30 -12.34 -1.70
C ALA A 81 0.46 -13.42 -0.99
N ASN A 82 0.78 -14.70 -1.21
CA ASN A 82 0.09 -15.82 -0.58
C ASN A 82 0.31 -15.85 0.94
N ASP A 83 1.55 -15.64 1.38
CA ASP A 83 1.90 -15.64 2.80
C ASP A 83 1.26 -14.45 3.51
N THR A 84 1.25 -13.27 2.87
CA THR A 84 0.54 -12.08 3.38
C THR A 84 -0.96 -12.36 3.52
N THR A 85 -1.58 -12.94 2.50
CA THR A 85 -3.01 -13.29 2.54
C THR A 85 -3.30 -14.29 3.67
N THR A 86 -2.44 -15.28 3.83
CA THR A 86 -2.57 -16.31 4.89
C THR A 86 -2.46 -15.67 6.28
N GLU A 87 -1.49 -14.79 6.47
CA GLU A 87 -1.31 -14.10 7.75
C GLU A 87 -2.47 -13.15 8.06
N TRP A 88 -2.97 -12.43 7.08
CA TRP A 88 -4.11 -11.53 7.25
C TRP A 88 -5.39 -12.30 7.60
N LYS A 89 -5.64 -13.45 6.98
CA LYS A 89 -6.75 -14.33 7.36
C LYS A 89 -6.60 -14.81 8.81
N ARG A 90 -5.41 -15.28 9.18
CA ARG A 90 -5.12 -15.69 10.55
C ARG A 90 -5.39 -14.57 11.57
N ALA A 91 -4.88 -13.37 11.28
CA ALA A 91 -5.04 -12.21 12.16
C ALA A 91 -6.52 -11.80 12.27
N SER A 92 -7.27 -11.81 11.16
CA SER A 92 -8.70 -11.51 11.14
C SER A 92 -9.49 -12.48 12.02
N GLU A 93 -9.22 -13.78 11.88
CA GLU A 93 -9.84 -14.83 12.70
C GLU A 93 -9.52 -14.64 14.19
N ALA A 94 -8.27 -14.30 14.52
CA ALA A 94 -7.83 -14.14 15.91
C ALA A 94 -8.58 -13.02 16.64
N VAL A 95 -8.94 -11.94 15.92
CA VAL A 95 -9.70 -10.80 16.49
C VAL A 95 -11.20 -10.89 16.21
N GLY A 96 -11.66 -11.95 15.54
CA GLY A 96 -13.06 -12.12 15.17
C GLY A 96 -13.57 -11.09 14.17
N MET A 97 -12.71 -10.66 13.25
CA MET A 97 -13.03 -9.77 12.14
C MET A 97 -13.35 -10.58 10.90
N ASP A 98 -14.31 -10.14 10.11
CA ASP A 98 -14.57 -10.78 8.82
C ASP A 98 -13.48 -10.37 7.81
N TYR A 99 -12.71 -11.35 7.33
CA TYR A 99 -11.66 -11.12 6.34
C TYR A 99 -12.19 -10.43 5.06
N SER A 100 -13.43 -10.72 4.66
CA SER A 100 -14.03 -10.09 3.47
C SER A 100 -14.14 -8.57 3.58
N SER A 101 -14.15 -8.03 4.80
CA SER A 101 -14.14 -6.57 5.03
C SER A 101 -12.83 -5.90 4.61
N LEU A 102 -11.76 -6.68 4.45
CA LEU A 102 -10.44 -6.23 3.99
C LEU A 102 -10.31 -6.28 2.45
N GLU A 103 -11.25 -6.91 1.78
CA GLU A 103 -11.21 -7.09 0.33
C GLU A 103 -12.00 -5.97 -0.37
N PHE A 104 -11.38 -5.39 -1.40
CA PHE A 104 -11.98 -4.37 -2.25
C PHE A 104 -11.93 -4.83 -3.71
N PRO A 105 -12.76 -5.81 -4.10
CA PRO A 105 -12.69 -6.44 -5.43
C PRO A 105 -12.98 -5.46 -6.58
N ASN A 106 -13.67 -4.36 -6.30
CA ASN A 106 -14.01 -3.34 -7.29
C ASN A 106 -13.03 -2.14 -7.27
N TRP A 107 -11.94 -2.22 -6.49
CA TRP A 107 -10.95 -1.16 -6.45
C TRP A 107 -10.11 -1.11 -7.73
N ASP A 108 -10.06 0.07 -8.33
CA ASP A 108 -9.28 0.35 -9.52
C ASP A 108 -8.12 1.30 -9.16
N ALA A 109 -6.89 0.82 -9.24
CA ALA A 109 -5.70 1.58 -8.89
C ALA A 109 -5.47 2.84 -9.72
N THR A 110 -6.19 3.02 -10.83
CA THR A 110 -6.09 4.19 -11.71
C THR A 110 -7.06 5.31 -11.35
N LYS A 111 -7.95 5.08 -10.40
CA LYS A 111 -8.99 6.03 -9.98
C LYS A 111 -8.71 6.59 -8.60
N ASP A 112 -9.17 7.80 -8.37
CA ASP A 112 -9.26 8.39 -7.04
C ASP A 112 -10.61 8.08 -6.41
N TYR A 113 -10.60 7.77 -5.12
CA TYR A 113 -11.78 7.44 -4.35
C TYR A 113 -11.89 8.33 -3.12
N THR A 114 -13.10 8.73 -2.80
CA THR A 114 -13.46 9.45 -1.59
C THR A 114 -14.03 8.48 -0.54
N ASP A 115 -14.18 8.95 0.69
CA ASP A 115 -14.82 8.16 1.75
C ASP A 115 -16.26 7.72 1.37
N ALA A 116 -16.95 8.49 0.51
CA ALA A 116 -18.30 8.16 0.06
C ALA A 116 -18.34 7.01 -0.96
N ASP A 117 -17.25 6.78 -1.69
CA ASP A 117 -17.19 5.76 -2.75
C ASP A 117 -16.98 4.34 -2.20
N TYR A 118 -16.70 4.22 -0.91
CA TYR A 118 -16.29 2.96 -0.30
C TYR A 118 -17.27 1.82 -0.37
N GLU A 119 -18.54 2.11 -0.22
CA GLU A 119 -19.57 1.09 -0.27
C GLU A 119 -19.69 0.47 -1.68
N THR A 120 -19.19 1.19 -2.70
CA THR A 120 -19.16 0.71 -4.08
C THR A 120 -17.94 -0.18 -4.38
N LEU A 121 -16.93 -0.19 -3.49
CA LEU A 121 -15.70 -0.95 -3.69
C LEU A 121 -15.78 -2.39 -3.18
N LYS A 122 -16.80 -2.68 -2.37
CA LYS A 122 -17.06 -4.02 -1.83
C LYS A 122 -17.72 -4.95 -2.83
#